data_3b948fd0b16d6c65c5f2e141c10b4b56
#
_entry.id   3b948fd0b16d6c65c5f2e141c10b4b56
#
_cell.length_a   1.000
_cell.length_b   1.000
_cell.length_c   1.000
_cell.angle_alpha   90.00
_cell.angle_beta   90.00
_cell.angle_gamma   90.00
#
_symmetry.space_group_name_H-M   'P 1'
#
loop_
_entity.id
_entity.type
_entity.pdbx_description
1 polymer ?
#
loop_
_entity_poly.entity_id
_entity_poly.type
_entity_poly.pdbx_seq_one_letter_code
_entity_poly.pdbx_strand_id
1 'polypeptide(L)'
;KLCNRTFNLLLHETKFSGEKGLIGRNNVMFTLSLAYFSSGYSIETCEYNMFEFNNRLDQPLEEKEVIKIVRSAYSENYQGANREYITILCKAWVSSDLTSKDLFVRQGWFKFKKKRSERQRVHLSEWKEDLMAYISEKSDVYKPYLVTTKKEIREALGIPERTLDKLL
;
A
#
# COMPACT_ATOMS: atom_id res chain seq x y z
N LYS A 1 5.35 1.73 -3.95
CA LYS A 1 6.67 2.34 -4.00
C LYS A 1 7.58 1.62 -3.03
N LEU A 2 8.84 1.39 -3.44
CA LEU A 2 9.87 0.85 -2.56
C LEU A 2 10.15 1.86 -1.43
N CYS A 3 10.43 1.35 -0.24
CA CYS A 3 10.85 2.21 0.87
C CYS A 3 12.17 2.92 0.50
N ASN A 4 12.22 4.24 0.64
CA ASN A 4 13.41 5.03 0.29
C ASN A 4 14.67 4.53 1.01
N ARG A 5 14.55 4.10 2.28
CA ARG A 5 15.67 3.56 3.04
C ARG A 5 16.24 2.30 2.38
N THR A 6 15.39 1.35 2.00
CA THR A 6 15.82 0.10 1.37
C THR A 6 16.42 0.35 -0.01
N PHE A 7 15.83 1.29 -0.78
CA PHE A 7 16.37 1.69 -2.06
C PHE A 7 17.77 2.27 -1.92
N ASN A 8 17.98 3.16 -0.96
CA ASN A 8 19.31 3.75 -0.69
C ASN A 8 20.32 2.71 -0.21
N LEU A 9 19.90 1.75 0.62
CA LEU A 9 20.78 0.65 1.04
C LEU A 9 21.24 -0.17 -0.17
N LEU A 10 20.35 -0.57 -1.06
CA LEU A 10 20.69 -1.28 -2.29
C LEU A 10 21.59 -0.45 -3.20
N LEU A 11 21.29 0.85 -3.35
CA LEU A 11 22.00 1.72 -4.28
C LEU A 11 23.41 2.12 -3.78
N HIS A 12 23.56 2.36 -2.48
CA HIS A 12 24.77 3.04 -1.95
C HIS A 12 25.63 2.20 -1.00
N GLU A 13 25.07 1.23 -0.31
CA GLU A 13 25.74 0.56 0.81
C GLU A 13 26.07 -0.90 0.53
N THR A 14 25.47 -1.51 -0.50
CA THR A 14 25.63 -2.92 -0.76
C THR A 14 26.80 -3.20 -1.69
N LYS A 15 27.69 -4.11 -1.29
CA LYS A 15 28.75 -4.65 -2.14
C LYS A 15 28.22 -5.93 -2.82
N PHE A 16 28.11 -5.87 -4.12
CA PHE A 16 27.69 -7.00 -4.93
C PHE A 16 28.91 -7.75 -5.42
N SER A 17 29.00 -9.03 -5.12
CA SER A 17 29.93 -9.95 -5.72
C SER A 17 29.38 -10.50 -7.06
N GLY A 18 30.21 -11.19 -7.79
CA GLY A 18 29.94 -11.61 -9.18
C GLY A 18 28.88 -12.69 -9.40
N GLU A 19 27.87 -12.82 -8.51
CA GLU A 19 26.80 -13.79 -8.66
C GLU A 19 26.01 -13.59 -9.94
N LYS A 20 25.46 -14.69 -10.46
CA LYS A 20 24.61 -14.73 -11.66
C LYS A 20 23.15 -14.94 -11.28
N GLY A 21 22.25 -14.65 -12.20
CA GLY A 21 20.83 -14.88 -12.03
C GLY A 21 20.10 -13.75 -11.30
N LEU A 22 19.06 -14.10 -10.53
CA LEU A 22 18.15 -13.12 -9.92
C LEU A 22 18.80 -12.19 -8.92
N ILE A 23 19.87 -12.62 -8.24
CA ILE A 23 20.61 -11.84 -7.27
C ILE A 23 21.87 -11.19 -7.86
N GLY A 24 22.13 -11.41 -9.15
CA GLY A 24 23.30 -10.88 -9.83
C GLY A 24 23.21 -9.38 -10.14
N ARG A 25 24.36 -8.75 -10.35
CA ARG A 25 24.51 -7.32 -10.60
C ARG A 25 23.63 -6.77 -11.73
N ASN A 26 23.48 -7.52 -12.85
CA ASN A 26 22.63 -7.11 -13.98
C ASN A 26 21.16 -6.98 -13.54
N ASN A 27 20.64 -7.97 -12.81
CA ASN A 27 19.27 -7.95 -12.35
C ASN A 27 19.02 -6.89 -11.26
N VAL A 28 20.01 -6.64 -10.40
CA VAL A 28 19.96 -5.55 -9.42
C VAL A 28 19.87 -4.21 -10.15
N MET A 29 20.78 -3.96 -11.11
CA MET A 29 20.80 -2.74 -11.89
C MET A 29 19.50 -2.54 -12.68
N PHE A 30 18.97 -3.59 -13.32
CA PHE A 30 17.69 -3.55 -14.01
C PHE A 30 16.53 -3.23 -13.06
N THR A 31 16.51 -3.85 -11.88
CA THR A 31 15.48 -3.61 -10.86
C THR A 31 15.52 -2.19 -10.32
N LEU A 32 16.72 -1.64 -10.09
CA LEU A 32 16.92 -0.24 -9.71
C LEU A 32 16.47 0.70 -10.82
N SER A 33 16.83 0.43 -12.08
CA SER A 33 16.41 1.23 -13.24
C SER A 33 14.87 1.24 -13.40
N LEU A 34 14.21 0.12 -13.19
CA LEU A 34 12.73 0.05 -13.15
C LEU A 34 12.12 0.84 -11.99
N ALA A 35 12.82 0.93 -10.85
CA ALA A 35 12.39 1.75 -9.74
C ALA A 35 12.51 3.25 -10.04
N TYR A 36 13.57 3.68 -10.74
CA TYR A 36 13.71 5.06 -11.27
C TYR A 36 12.59 5.38 -12.26
N PHE A 37 12.38 4.52 -13.27
CA PHE A 37 11.32 4.66 -14.26
C PHE A 37 9.94 4.82 -13.60
N SER A 38 9.56 3.90 -12.72
CA SER A 38 8.26 3.93 -12.05
C SER A 38 8.09 5.08 -11.06
N SER A 39 9.18 5.77 -10.70
CA SER A 39 9.17 6.97 -9.87
C SER A 39 9.14 8.27 -10.67
N GLY A 40 9.17 8.20 -12.01
CA GLY A 40 9.09 9.33 -12.92
C GLY A 40 10.40 10.10 -13.11
N TYR A 41 11.53 9.49 -12.81
CA TYR A 41 12.84 10.08 -13.12
C TYR A 41 13.16 9.96 -14.62
N SER A 42 13.92 10.90 -15.16
CA SER A 42 14.39 10.85 -16.54
C SER A 42 15.41 9.74 -16.76
N ILE A 43 15.56 9.30 -18.02
CA ILE A 43 16.51 8.26 -18.39
C ILE A 43 17.95 8.71 -18.12
N GLU A 44 18.27 9.98 -18.35
CA GLU A 44 19.60 10.56 -18.11
C GLU A 44 19.97 10.51 -16.63
N THR A 45 19.00 10.85 -15.75
CA THR A 45 19.18 10.75 -14.30
C THR A 45 19.40 9.30 -13.87
N CYS A 46 18.69 8.36 -14.48
CA CYS A 46 18.87 6.95 -14.22
C CYS A 46 20.24 6.46 -14.71
N GLU A 47 20.64 6.81 -15.94
CA GLU A 47 21.94 6.42 -16.51
C GLU A 47 23.08 6.91 -15.61
N TYR A 48 23.08 8.19 -15.21
CA TYR A 48 24.08 8.74 -14.30
C TYR A 48 24.19 7.93 -13.00
N ASN A 49 23.09 7.68 -12.34
CA ASN A 49 23.10 6.94 -11.08
C ASN A 49 23.50 5.45 -11.26
N MET A 50 23.17 4.84 -12.40
CA MET A 50 23.57 3.46 -12.69
C MET A 50 25.04 3.35 -13.03
N PHE A 51 25.65 4.35 -13.65
CA PHE A 51 27.10 4.41 -13.81
C PHE A 51 27.81 4.57 -12.47
N GLU A 52 27.34 5.45 -11.59
CA GLU A 52 27.88 5.61 -10.24
C GLU A 52 27.74 4.31 -9.42
N PHE A 53 26.61 3.61 -9.58
CA PHE A 53 26.42 2.30 -8.97
C PHE A 53 27.40 1.26 -9.53
N ASN A 54 27.58 1.21 -10.84
CA ASN A 54 28.46 0.29 -11.53
C ASN A 54 29.94 0.46 -11.11
N ASN A 55 30.40 1.72 -10.97
CA ASN A 55 31.77 2.04 -10.57
C ASN A 55 32.11 1.54 -9.14
N ARG A 56 31.12 1.24 -8.32
CA ARG A 56 31.31 0.72 -6.96
C ARG A 56 31.27 -0.79 -6.87
N LEU A 57 30.93 -1.48 -7.96
CA LEU A 57 30.93 -2.94 -7.99
C LEU A 57 32.36 -3.48 -8.01
N ASP A 58 32.59 -4.59 -7.32
CA ASP A 58 33.89 -5.30 -7.34
C ASP A 58 34.26 -5.76 -8.78
N GLN A 59 33.24 -6.09 -9.57
CA GLN A 59 33.36 -6.43 -10.98
C GLN A 59 32.36 -5.60 -11.78
N PRO A 60 32.72 -4.38 -12.21
CA PRO A 60 31.83 -3.54 -12.98
C PRO A 60 31.42 -4.16 -14.31
N LEU A 61 30.24 -3.81 -14.79
CA LEU A 61 29.76 -4.15 -16.13
C LEU A 61 30.39 -3.21 -17.16
N GLU A 62 30.44 -3.64 -18.42
CA GLU A 62 30.81 -2.75 -19.51
C GLU A 62 29.78 -1.62 -19.66
N GLU A 63 30.24 -0.41 -20.01
CA GLU A 63 29.37 0.76 -20.19
C GLU A 63 28.21 0.50 -21.14
N LYS A 64 28.49 -0.20 -22.26
CA LYS A 64 27.47 -0.59 -23.24
C LYS A 64 26.37 -1.48 -22.63
N GLU A 65 26.74 -2.31 -21.68
CA GLU A 65 25.81 -3.19 -20.98
C GLU A 65 24.94 -2.39 -19.99
N VAL A 66 25.51 -1.44 -19.27
CA VAL A 66 24.79 -0.52 -18.39
C VAL A 66 23.75 0.26 -19.17
N ILE A 67 24.15 0.87 -20.30
CA ILE A 67 23.23 1.63 -21.16
C ILE A 67 22.10 0.72 -21.69
N LYS A 68 22.42 -0.51 -22.11
CA LYS A 68 21.42 -1.48 -22.59
C LYS A 68 20.42 -1.83 -21.52
N ILE A 69 20.86 -2.03 -20.26
CA ILE A 69 20.00 -2.34 -19.12
C ILE A 69 19.05 -1.18 -18.84
N VAL A 70 19.57 0.05 -18.75
CA VAL A 70 18.75 1.25 -18.50
C VAL A 70 17.72 1.46 -19.60
N ARG A 71 18.13 1.41 -20.86
CA ARG A 71 17.22 1.57 -22.00
C ARG A 71 16.14 0.48 -22.04
N SER A 72 16.48 -0.75 -21.67
CA SER A 72 15.51 -1.83 -21.55
C SER A 72 14.46 -1.53 -20.47
N ALA A 73 14.85 -0.98 -19.34
CA ALA A 73 13.93 -0.59 -18.26
C ALA A 73 12.98 0.56 -18.66
N TYR A 74 13.42 1.45 -19.56
CA TYR A 74 12.66 2.60 -20.08
C TYR A 74 11.94 2.33 -21.40
N SER A 75 11.91 1.07 -21.86
CA SER A 75 11.28 0.69 -23.15
C SER A 75 9.75 0.65 -23.13
N GLU A 76 9.09 1.13 -22.06
CA GLU A 76 7.62 1.11 -21.85
C GLU A 76 6.98 -0.28 -21.78
N ASN A 77 7.78 -1.35 -21.91
CA ASN A 77 7.28 -2.72 -21.76
C ASN A 77 7.01 -3.11 -20.29
N TYR A 78 7.43 -2.26 -19.34
CA TYR A 78 7.35 -2.52 -17.91
C TYR A 78 6.63 -1.37 -17.18
N GLN A 79 5.81 -1.75 -16.22
CA GLN A 79 5.15 -0.77 -15.31
C GLN A 79 5.98 -0.43 -14.08
N GLY A 80 7.07 -1.14 -13.83
CA GLY A 80 7.98 -0.98 -12.72
C GLY A 80 8.58 -2.31 -12.25
N ALA A 81 9.41 -2.24 -11.22
CA ALA A 81 10.08 -3.42 -10.68
C ALA A 81 9.12 -4.38 -9.97
N ASN A 82 9.28 -5.68 -10.20
CA ASN A 82 8.48 -6.73 -9.57
C ASN A 82 8.80 -6.79 -8.06
N ARG A 83 7.76 -6.79 -7.24
CA ARG A 83 7.89 -6.83 -5.77
C ARG A 83 8.60 -8.09 -5.27
N GLU A 84 8.37 -9.21 -5.92
CA GLU A 84 9.02 -10.48 -5.55
C GLU A 84 10.53 -10.41 -5.78
N TYR A 85 10.96 -9.90 -6.93
CA TYR A 85 12.39 -9.71 -7.23
C TYR A 85 13.04 -8.73 -6.28
N ILE A 86 12.39 -7.62 -5.97
CA ILE A 86 12.88 -6.67 -4.96
C ILE A 86 13.05 -7.38 -3.61
N THR A 87 12.08 -8.20 -3.20
CA THR A 87 12.15 -8.92 -1.93
C THR A 87 13.31 -9.92 -1.91
N ILE A 88 13.52 -10.65 -2.99
CA ILE A 88 14.65 -11.59 -3.15
C ILE A 88 15.99 -10.83 -3.05
N LEU A 89 16.14 -9.73 -3.78
CA LEU A 89 17.35 -8.92 -3.76
C LEU A 89 17.63 -8.34 -2.36
N CYS A 90 16.61 -7.79 -1.70
CA CYS A 90 16.78 -7.22 -0.37
C CYS A 90 17.12 -8.29 0.69
N LYS A 91 16.55 -9.48 0.57
CA LYS A 91 16.92 -10.61 1.44
C LYS A 91 18.35 -11.10 1.23
N ALA A 92 18.79 -11.11 -0.02
CA ALA A 92 20.13 -11.58 -0.36
C ALA A 92 21.22 -10.58 0.04
N TRP A 93 20.97 -9.28 -0.14
CA TRP A 93 22.01 -8.25 -0.09
C TRP A 93 21.89 -7.26 1.07
N VAL A 94 20.72 -7.14 1.70
CA VAL A 94 20.52 -6.19 2.81
C VAL A 94 20.33 -6.92 4.13
N SER A 95 19.30 -7.76 4.26
CA SER A 95 19.06 -8.58 5.43
C SER A 95 18.09 -9.73 5.13
N SER A 96 18.42 -10.94 5.58
CA SER A 96 17.57 -12.13 5.44
C SER A 96 16.19 -11.99 6.10
N ASP A 97 16.10 -11.15 7.13
CA ASP A 97 14.91 -11.01 7.96
C ASP A 97 13.87 -10.05 7.34
N LEU A 98 14.23 -9.33 6.26
CA LEU A 98 13.33 -8.39 5.60
C LEU A 98 12.13 -9.10 5.00
N THR A 99 10.96 -8.58 5.32
CA THR A 99 9.69 -9.04 4.75
C THR A 99 9.13 -8.04 3.74
N SER A 100 8.23 -8.50 2.87
CA SER A 100 7.54 -7.62 1.91
C SER A 100 6.77 -6.48 2.60
N LYS A 101 6.40 -6.62 3.89
CA LYS A 101 5.73 -5.56 4.66
C LYS A 101 6.67 -4.43 5.04
N ASP A 102 7.96 -4.74 5.25
CA ASP A 102 8.98 -3.77 5.65
C ASP A 102 9.48 -2.99 4.43
N LEU A 103 9.49 -3.65 3.27
CA LEU A 103 10.02 -3.10 2.01
C LEU A 103 9.06 -2.16 1.30
N PHE A 104 7.75 -2.38 1.43
CA PHE A 104 6.76 -1.62 0.67
C PHE A 104 5.85 -0.80 1.58
N VAL A 105 5.83 0.49 1.32
CA VAL A 105 4.85 1.37 1.96
C VAL A 105 3.46 0.93 1.47
N ARG A 106 2.58 0.55 2.39
CA ARG A 106 1.18 0.34 2.08
C ARG A 106 0.61 1.66 1.57
N GLN A 107 0.25 1.70 0.30
CA GLN A 107 -0.65 2.73 -0.19
C GLN A 107 -2.03 2.41 0.40
N GLY A 108 -2.26 2.84 1.64
CA GLY A 108 -3.59 2.79 2.22
C GLY A 108 -4.49 3.76 1.45
N TRP A 109 -5.52 3.23 0.81
CA TRP A 109 -6.64 4.05 0.45
C TRP A 109 -7.28 4.50 1.75
N PHE A 110 -6.96 5.71 2.18
CA PHE A 110 -7.73 6.36 3.23
C PHE A 110 -9.08 6.75 2.62
N LYS A 111 -10.07 5.88 2.77
CA LYS A 111 -11.45 6.30 2.58
C LYS A 111 -11.75 7.27 3.71
N PHE A 112 -11.78 8.56 3.41
CA PHE A 112 -12.36 9.53 4.32
C PHE A 112 -13.76 9.04 4.69
N LYS A 113 -14.06 9.00 6.00
CA LYS A 113 -15.39 8.63 6.48
C LYS A 113 -16.40 9.59 5.86
N LYS A 114 -17.25 9.10 4.99
CA LYS A 114 -18.36 9.89 4.45
C LYS A 114 -19.31 10.27 5.58
N LYS A 115 -19.86 11.47 5.55
CA LYS A 115 -20.93 11.88 6.45
C LYS A 115 -22.12 10.93 6.29
N ARG A 116 -22.94 10.78 7.32
CA ARG A 116 -24.12 9.89 7.31
C ARG A 116 -25.05 10.16 6.11
N SER A 117 -25.29 11.41 5.79
CA SER A 117 -26.12 11.86 4.66
C SER A 117 -25.57 11.48 3.27
N GLU A 118 -24.27 11.22 3.17
CA GLU A 118 -23.60 10.90 1.89
C GLU A 118 -23.42 9.38 1.70
N ARG A 119 -23.86 8.58 2.67
CA ARG A 119 -23.69 7.13 2.66
C ARG A 119 -24.98 6.44 2.22
N GLN A 120 -24.86 5.43 1.37
CA GLN A 120 -25.99 4.56 1.01
C GLN A 120 -26.45 3.68 2.18
N ARG A 121 -25.59 3.44 3.15
CA ARG A 121 -25.90 2.58 4.32
C ARG A 121 -25.47 3.28 5.60
N VAL A 122 -26.37 3.25 6.57
CA VAL A 122 -26.14 3.71 7.95
C VAL A 122 -25.44 2.58 8.73
N HIS A 123 -24.51 2.91 9.61
CA HIS A 123 -23.84 1.93 10.46
C HIS A 123 -24.76 1.45 11.59
N LEU A 124 -24.53 0.22 12.05
CA LEU A 124 -25.34 -0.37 13.14
C LEU A 124 -25.24 0.46 14.45
N SER A 125 -24.08 1.02 14.73
CA SER A 125 -23.86 1.92 15.89
C SER A 125 -24.75 3.17 15.84
N GLU A 126 -24.88 3.76 14.64
CA GLU A 126 -25.73 4.95 14.45
C GLU A 126 -27.21 4.63 14.60
N TRP A 127 -27.64 3.46 14.11
CA TRP A 127 -28.99 2.98 14.37
C TRP A 127 -29.27 2.70 15.84
N LYS A 128 -28.26 2.21 16.56
CA LYS A 128 -28.35 2.02 18.01
C LYS A 128 -28.52 3.36 18.74
N GLU A 129 -27.76 4.38 18.36
CA GLU A 129 -27.86 5.72 18.91
C GLU A 129 -29.24 6.34 18.66
N ASP A 130 -29.74 6.23 17.42
CA ASP A 130 -31.08 6.72 17.05
C ASP A 130 -32.18 6.00 17.85
N LEU A 131 -32.07 4.68 18.00
CA LEU A 131 -33.04 3.90 18.79
C LEU A 131 -33.02 4.28 20.26
N MET A 132 -31.83 4.47 20.84
CA MET A 132 -31.70 4.91 22.23
C MET A 132 -32.27 6.32 22.45
N ALA A 133 -32.00 7.24 21.51
CA ALA A 133 -32.57 8.58 21.54
C ALA A 133 -34.09 8.55 21.46
N TYR A 134 -34.68 7.75 20.56
CA TYR A 134 -36.12 7.57 20.41
C TYR A 134 -36.75 7.00 21.68
N ILE A 135 -36.16 5.98 22.29
CA ILE A 135 -36.64 5.41 23.56
C ILE A 135 -36.57 6.47 24.67
N SER A 136 -35.45 7.20 24.76
CA SER A 136 -35.27 8.23 25.79
C SER A 136 -36.25 9.39 25.66
N GLU A 137 -36.59 9.78 24.43
CA GLU A 137 -37.58 10.86 24.17
C GLU A 137 -39.01 10.43 24.53
N LYS A 138 -39.35 9.15 24.32
CA LYS A 138 -40.69 8.60 24.53
C LYS A 138 -40.91 8.01 25.92
N SER A 139 -39.84 7.74 26.68
CA SER A 139 -39.93 7.26 28.05
C SER A 139 -40.00 8.43 29.05
N ASP A 140 -40.66 8.21 30.16
CA ASP A 140 -40.72 9.18 31.25
C ASP A 140 -39.88 8.70 32.47
N VAL A 141 -39.48 9.61 33.31
CA VAL A 141 -38.70 9.32 34.55
C VAL A 141 -39.43 8.26 35.41
N TYR A 142 -40.76 8.28 35.45
CA TYR A 142 -41.59 7.31 36.18
C TYR A 142 -41.85 6.00 35.40
N LYS A 143 -41.63 6.00 34.10
CA LYS A 143 -41.78 4.81 33.22
C LYS A 143 -40.56 4.72 32.29
N PRO A 144 -39.42 4.19 32.77
CA PRO A 144 -38.17 4.13 32.00
C PRO A 144 -38.18 3.04 30.90
N TYR A 145 -39.38 2.73 30.39
CA TYR A 145 -39.57 1.77 29.29
C TYR A 145 -40.61 2.30 28.30
N LEU A 146 -40.47 1.92 27.06
CA LEU A 146 -41.40 2.25 26.00
C LEU A 146 -42.19 1.01 25.60
N VAL A 147 -43.52 1.10 25.67
CA VAL A 147 -44.43 0.08 25.13
C VAL A 147 -44.79 0.48 23.73
N THR A 148 -44.21 -0.18 22.73
CA THR A 148 -44.41 0.11 21.30
C THR A 148 -44.22 -1.15 20.48
N THR A 149 -44.66 -1.12 19.23
CA THR A 149 -44.49 -2.22 18.29
C THR A 149 -43.21 -2.00 17.43
N LYS A 150 -42.60 -3.10 16.95
CA LYS A 150 -41.48 -3.01 16.00
C LYS A 150 -41.85 -2.21 14.75
N LYS A 151 -43.12 -2.27 14.33
CA LYS A 151 -43.62 -1.53 13.18
C LYS A 151 -43.57 -0.02 13.42
N GLU A 152 -44.01 0.46 14.56
CA GLU A 152 -43.98 1.88 14.94
C GLU A 152 -42.53 2.43 15.02
N ILE A 153 -41.61 1.66 15.59
CA ILE A 153 -40.19 2.06 15.64
C ILE A 153 -39.64 2.15 14.22
N ARG A 154 -39.95 1.21 13.35
CA ARG A 154 -39.46 1.22 11.96
C ARG A 154 -40.00 2.41 11.17
N GLU A 155 -41.30 2.71 11.33
CA GLU A 155 -41.92 3.86 10.66
C GLU A 155 -41.36 5.19 11.18
N ALA A 156 -41.11 5.31 12.48
CA ALA A 156 -40.56 6.52 13.08
C ALA A 156 -39.12 6.79 12.69
N LEU A 157 -38.27 5.77 12.66
CA LEU A 157 -36.82 5.93 12.46
C LEU A 157 -36.32 5.52 11.07
N GLY A 158 -37.14 4.85 10.26
CA GLY A 158 -36.75 4.32 8.95
C GLY A 158 -35.77 3.15 9.04
N ILE A 159 -35.69 2.46 10.18
CA ILE A 159 -34.74 1.34 10.37
C ILE A 159 -35.22 0.10 9.58
N PRO A 160 -34.34 -0.56 8.79
CA PRO A 160 -34.65 -1.82 8.16
C PRO A 160 -34.96 -2.92 9.20
N GLU A 161 -35.93 -3.76 8.93
CA GLU A 161 -36.41 -4.82 9.84
C GLU A 161 -35.27 -5.69 10.39
N ARG A 162 -34.45 -6.25 9.49
CA ARG A 162 -33.28 -7.07 9.87
C ARG A 162 -32.26 -6.34 10.76
N THR A 163 -32.23 -5.02 10.65
CA THR A 163 -31.32 -4.20 11.48
C THR A 163 -31.91 -4.00 12.86
N LEU A 164 -33.21 -3.72 12.94
CA LEU A 164 -33.92 -3.60 14.20
C LEU A 164 -33.90 -4.92 15.00
N ASP A 165 -34.09 -6.08 14.33
CA ASP A 165 -34.01 -7.40 14.97
C ASP A 165 -32.60 -7.73 15.55
N LYS A 166 -31.57 -7.07 15.08
CA LYS A 166 -30.20 -7.22 15.63
C LYS A 166 -29.93 -6.28 16.81
N LEU A 167 -30.75 -5.24 16.97
CA LEU A 167 -30.58 -4.23 18.00
C LEU A 167 -31.44 -4.52 19.24
N LEU A 168 -32.55 -5.28 19.07
CA LEU A 168 -33.42 -5.77 20.13
C LEU A 168 -32.99 -7.14 20.62
#